data_4692fd09dfc8269d03fec11be0062183
#
_entry.id   4692fd09dfc8269d03fec11be0062183
#
_cell.length_a   1.000
_cell.length_b   1.000
_cell.length_c   1.000
_cell.angle_alpha   90.00
_cell.angle_beta   90.00
_cell.angle_gamma   90.00
#
_symmetry.space_group_name_H-M   'P 1'
#
loop_
_entity.id
_entity.type
_entity.pdbx_description
1 polymer ?
#
loop_
_entity_poly.entity_id
_entity_poly.type
_entity_poly.pdbx_seq_one_letter_code
_entity_poly.pdbx_strand_id
1 'polypeptide(L)'
;QNFINSDLDPHMIRSMCCRLQLDLRELLKRGNGLFGSAELTGSIGVVTLNMARLGYLYKGDEAGLVAQMDRLIDLASQSLEIKRETIQFHMDHGLFPYSKRYLGTLDNHFSTIGVNGMNEMVRNFSDDAYDLTDPRGFDLCVRILDRVRERMVELQEATGHMYNLEATP
;
A
#
# COMPACT_ATOMS: atom_id res chain seq x y z
N GLN A 1 6.67 19.31 -8.70
CA GLN A 1 5.69 20.32 -8.25
C GLN A 1 4.76 19.65 -7.24
N ASN A 2 4.75 20.16 -6.01
CA ASN A 2 3.83 19.67 -5.00
C ASN A 2 2.55 20.51 -5.08
N PHE A 3 1.45 19.89 -5.50
CA PHE A 3 0.13 20.50 -5.39
C PHE A 3 -0.44 20.11 -4.04
N ILE A 4 -0.66 21.09 -3.19
CA ILE A 4 -1.39 20.91 -1.94
C ILE A 4 -2.86 20.95 -2.30
N ASN A 5 -3.61 19.89 -1.98
CA ASN A 5 -5.05 19.89 -2.13
C ASN A 5 -5.64 20.83 -1.07
N SER A 6 -6.23 21.95 -1.52
CA SER A 6 -6.74 23.02 -0.66
C SER A 6 -7.92 22.62 0.23
N ASP A 7 -8.55 21.47 -0.08
CA ASP A 7 -9.74 21.00 0.62
C ASP A 7 -9.43 20.16 1.86
N LEU A 8 -8.15 19.94 2.16
CA LEU A 8 -7.70 19.13 3.29
C LEU A 8 -7.05 19.98 4.37
N ASP A 9 -7.16 19.51 5.61
CA ASP A 9 -6.47 20.13 6.74
C ASP A 9 -4.95 20.16 6.48
N PRO A 10 -4.31 21.36 6.48
CA PRO A 10 -2.88 21.49 6.22
C PRO A 10 -2.00 20.67 7.18
N HIS A 11 -2.48 20.41 8.39
CA HIS A 11 -1.76 19.60 9.38
C HIS A 11 -1.83 18.09 9.10
N MET A 12 -2.77 17.67 8.26
CA MET A 12 -2.98 16.26 7.90
C MET A 12 -2.34 15.89 6.57
N ILE A 13 -1.80 16.87 5.82
CA ILE A 13 -1.25 16.64 4.49
C ILE A 13 0.25 16.41 4.59
N ARG A 14 0.71 15.27 4.10
CA ARG A 14 2.12 14.97 3.86
C ARG A 14 2.29 14.39 2.46
N SER A 15 3.29 14.87 1.77
CA SER A 15 3.69 14.32 0.48
C SER A 15 4.73 13.23 0.72
N MET A 16 4.50 12.07 0.13
CA MET A 16 5.49 11.00 0.07
C MET A 16 5.78 10.68 -1.40
N CYS A 17 7.06 10.83 -1.81
CA CYS A 17 7.58 10.39 -3.09
C CYS A 17 6.63 10.63 -4.28
N CYS A 18 5.76 9.69 -4.59
CA CYS A 18 4.80 9.70 -5.71
C CYS A 18 3.38 10.11 -5.31
N ARG A 19 3.15 10.52 -4.04
CA ARG A 19 1.81 10.77 -3.50
C ARG A 19 1.68 12.12 -2.88
N LEU A 20 0.49 12.68 -3.04
CA LEU A 20 0.15 14.00 -2.54
C LEU A 20 -0.48 13.95 -1.13
N GLN A 21 -0.89 12.75 -0.67
CA GLN A 21 -1.66 12.64 0.56
C GLN A 21 -1.32 11.38 1.34
N LEU A 22 -1.15 11.54 2.65
CA LEU A 22 -1.02 10.46 3.63
C LEU A 22 -2.08 10.66 4.71
N ASP A 23 -2.90 9.63 4.99
CA ASP A 23 -3.83 9.67 6.12
C ASP A 23 -3.07 9.42 7.42
N LEU A 24 -2.97 10.46 8.24
CA LEU A 24 -2.24 10.42 9.51
C LEU A 24 -3.09 9.94 10.69
N ARG A 25 -4.39 9.68 10.50
CA ARG A 25 -5.30 9.31 11.60
C ARG A 25 -4.87 8.03 12.30
N GLU A 26 -4.35 7.05 11.57
CA GLU A 26 -3.81 5.81 12.15
C GLU A 26 -2.53 6.04 12.95
N LEU A 27 -1.65 6.92 12.49
CA LEU A 27 -0.44 7.34 13.22
C LEU A 27 -0.78 8.06 14.52
N LEU A 28 -1.79 8.92 14.49
CA LEU A 28 -2.26 9.65 15.67
C LEU A 28 -2.88 8.71 16.71
N LYS A 29 -3.63 7.68 16.29
CA LYS A 29 -4.20 6.67 17.19
C LYS A 29 -3.13 5.86 17.94
N ARG A 30 -1.96 5.65 17.36
CA ARG A 30 -0.84 4.92 17.97
C ARG A 30 -0.02 5.76 18.97
N GLY A 31 -0.44 6.98 19.28
CA GLY A 31 0.19 7.84 20.29
C GLY A 31 1.52 8.48 19.87
N ASN A 32 1.93 8.33 18.62
CA ASN A 32 3.18 8.90 18.10
C ASN A 32 3.04 10.37 17.66
N GLY A 33 1.92 11.02 17.97
CA GLY A 33 1.62 12.36 17.52
C GLY A 33 1.29 13.34 18.64
N LEU A 34 2.22 13.57 19.59
CA LEU A 34 1.99 14.63 20.59
C LEU A 34 1.95 16.04 19.98
N PHE A 35 2.33 16.19 18.71
CA PHE A 35 2.36 17.46 17.97
C PHE A 35 1.85 17.40 16.53
N GLY A 36 1.10 16.36 16.15
CA GLY A 36 0.46 16.28 14.81
C GLY A 36 1.42 16.22 13.63
N SER A 37 2.70 15.98 13.86
CA SER A 37 3.69 15.83 12.80
C SER A 37 3.90 14.34 12.48
N ALA A 38 3.78 13.98 11.21
CA ALA A 38 4.21 12.68 10.70
C ALA A 38 5.74 12.64 10.59
N GLU A 39 6.42 13.19 11.57
CA GLU A 39 7.86 13.15 11.66
C GLU A 39 8.31 11.70 11.80
N LEU A 40 9.47 11.39 11.21
CA LEU A 40 10.06 10.04 11.23
C LEU A 40 9.28 8.99 10.46
N THR A 41 8.32 9.37 9.59
CA THR A 41 7.62 8.46 8.70
C THR A 41 8.31 8.35 7.34
N GLY A 42 8.21 7.18 6.74
CA GLY A 42 8.77 6.91 5.42
C GLY A 42 8.17 5.64 4.83
N SER A 43 8.83 5.08 3.82
CA SER A 43 8.45 3.83 3.21
C SER A 43 9.65 2.87 3.22
N ILE A 44 9.40 1.63 3.61
CA ILE A 44 10.38 0.53 3.46
C ILE A 44 10.54 0.16 1.99
N GLY A 45 9.44 0.17 1.27
CA GLY A 45 9.38 -0.15 -0.13
C GLY A 45 7.96 -0.39 -0.60
N VAL A 46 7.84 -0.58 -1.91
CA VAL A 46 6.57 -0.85 -2.59
C VAL A 46 6.69 -2.16 -3.34
N VAL A 47 5.67 -3.02 -3.22
CA VAL A 47 5.48 -4.17 -4.10
C VAL A 47 4.15 -3.99 -4.81
N THR A 48 4.18 -3.91 -6.14
CA THR A 48 2.99 -3.65 -6.95
C THR A 48 2.45 -4.93 -7.58
N LEU A 49 1.16 -5.18 -7.39
CA LEU A 49 0.43 -6.29 -8.00
C LEU A 49 0.02 -5.91 -9.43
N ASN A 50 0.32 -6.80 -10.37
CA ASN A 50 -0.13 -6.66 -11.76
C ASN A 50 -1.55 -7.20 -11.90
N MET A 51 -2.55 -6.31 -11.70
CA MET A 51 -3.96 -6.67 -11.75
C MET A 51 -4.41 -7.03 -13.16
N ALA A 52 -3.86 -6.38 -14.19
CA ALA A 52 -4.14 -6.71 -15.58
C ALA A 52 -3.84 -8.19 -15.89
N ARG A 53 -2.71 -8.70 -15.40
CA ARG A 53 -2.34 -10.12 -15.55
C ARG A 53 -3.29 -11.03 -14.78
N LEU A 54 -3.70 -10.65 -13.57
CA LEU A 54 -4.66 -11.44 -12.79
C LEU A 54 -6.01 -11.56 -13.53
N GLY A 55 -6.55 -10.45 -14.06
CA GLY A 55 -7.76 -10.46 -14.84
C GLY A 55 -7.66 -11.39 -16.08
N TYR A 56 -6.50 -11.39 -16.73
CA TYR A 56 -6.26 -12.26 -17.87
C TYR A 56 -6.23 -13.75 -17.51
N LEU A 57 -5.57 -14.10 -16.41
CA LEU A 57 -5.42 -15.50 -15.99
C LEU A 57 -6.70 -16.09 -15.40
N TYR A 58 -7.56 -15.27 -14.82
CA TYR A 58 -8.79 -15.70 -14.12
C TYR A 58 -10.04 -15.10 -14.76
N LYS A 59 -10.14 -15.18 -16.09
CA LYS A 59 -11.33 -14.71 -16.84
C LYS A 59 -12.61 -15.32 -16.29
N GLY A 60 -13.53 -14.48 -15.82
CA GLY A 60 -14.82 -14.90 -15.28
C GLY A 60 -14.77 -15.68 -13.94
N ASP A 61 -13.58 -15.92 -13.39
CA ASP A 61 -13.38 -16.62 -12.11
C ASP A 61 -12.92 -15.63 -11.04
N GLU A 62 -13.88 -14.96 -10.40
CA GLU A 62 -13.60 -13.99 -9.33
C GLU A 62 -12.98 -14.66 -8.10
N ALA A 63 -13.42 -15.88 -7.76
CA ALA A 63 -12.89 -16.59 -6.60
C ALA A 63 -11.42 -16.97 -6.79
N GLY A 64 -11.05 -17.46 -7.96
CA GLY A 64 -9.67 -17.77 -8.32
C GLY A 64 -8.79 -16.52 -8.36
N LEU A 65 -9.32 -15.41 -8.89
CA LEU A 65 -8.62 -14.13 -8.92
C LEU A 65 -8.30 -13.64 -7.50
N VAL A 66 -9.28 -13.65 -6.60
CA VAL A 66 -9.13 -13.22 -5.20
C VAL A 66 -8.14 -14.13 -4.48
N ALA A 67 -8.26 -15.45 -4.61
CA ALA A 67 -7.35 -16.41 -3.98
C ALA A 67 -5.88 -16.21 -4.41
N GLN A 68 -5.65 -15.98 -5.72
CA GLN A 68 -4.31 -15.71 -6.21
C GLN A 68 -3.80 -14.34 -5.78
N MET A 69 -4.67 -13.33 -5.73
CA MET A 69 -4.33 -12.01 -5.23
C MET A 69 -3.90 -12.07 -3.76
N ASP A 70 -4.64 -12.76 -2.90
CA ASP A 70 -4.30 -12.94 -1.49
C ASP A 70 -2.93 -13.62 -1.33
N ARG A 71 -2.64 -14.65 -2.12
CA ARG A 71 -1.33 -15.30 -2.13
C ARG A 71 -0.19 -14.35 -2.54
N LEU A 72 -0.43 -13.48 -3.51
CA LEU A 72 0.56 -12.49 -3.94
C LEU A 72 0.77 -11.40 -2.87
N ILE A 73 -0.28 -11.02 -2.15
CA ILE A 73 -0.19 -10.10 -1.01
C ILE A 73 0.66 -10.71 0.11
N ASP A 74 0.48 -11.99 0.42
CA ASP A 74 1.30 -12.68 1.42
C ASP A 74 2.78 -12.71 1.01
N LEU A 75 3.06 -13.00 -0.25
CA LEU A 75 4.43 -12.99 -0.78
C LEU A 75 5.05 -11.58 -0.73
N ALA A 76 4.26 -10.57 -1.08
CA ALA A 76 4.67 -9.17 -1.02
C ALA A 76 4.97 -8.73 0.41
N SER A 77 4.11 -9.11 1.35
CA SER A 77 4.32 -8.85 2.78
C SER A 77 5.60 -9.48 3.29
N GLN A 78 5.82 -10.77 3.02
CA GLN A 78 7.06 -11.46 3.40
C GLN A 78 8.31 -10.75 2.84
N SER A 79 8.27 -10.34 1.57
CA SER A 79 9.37 -9.61 0.94
C SER A 79 9.64 -8.27 1.63
N LEU A 80 8.60 -7.53 2.01
CA LEU A 80 8.72 -6.23 2.68
C LEU A 80 9.21 -6.38 4.13
N GLU A 81 8.79 -7.42 4.84
CA GLU A 81 9.28 -7.71 6.20
C GLU A 81 10.77 -8.09 6.18
N ILE A 82 11.21 -8.97 5.27
CA ILE A 82 12.63 -9.30 5.08
C ILE A 82 13.44 -8.03 4.78
N LYS A 83 12.91 -7.15 3.92
CA LYS A 83 13.57 -5.87 3.61
C LYS A 83 13.68 -4.98 4.85
N ARG A 84 12.62 -4.88 5.67
CA ARG A 84 12.59 -4.11 6.92
C ARG A 84 13.65 -4.61 7.88
N GLU A 85 13.69 -5.90 8.14
CA GLU A 85 14.66 -6.54 9.02
C GLU A 85 16.10 -6.30 8.53
N THR A 86 16.33 -6.47 7.23
CA THR A 86 17.65 -6.26 6.62
C THR A 86 18.13 -4.82 6.76
N ILE A 87 17.25 -3.85 6.50
CA ILE A 87 17.61 -2.42 6.62
C ILE A 87 17.85 -2.07 8.09
N GLN A 88 16.99 -2.53 9.00
CA GLN A 88 17.17 -2.29 10.44
C GLN A 88 18.48 -2.88 10.95
N PHE A 89 18.79 -4.12 10.56
CA PHE A 89 20.07 -4.75 10.89
C PHE A 89 21.27 -3.88 10.44
N HIS A 90 21.26 -3.41 9.21
CA HIS A 90 22.33 -2.55 8.69
C HIS A 90 22.39 -1.17 9.37
N MET A 91 21.25 -0.59 9.73
CA MET A 91 21.21 0.63 10.52
C MET A 91 21.86 0.45 11.89
N ASP A 92 21.59 -0.67 12.54
CA ASP A 92 22.14 -0.98 13.87
C ASP A 92 23.64 -1.26 13.83
N HIS A 93 24.15 -1.74 12.71
CA HIS A 93 25.58 -1.97 12.48
C HIS A 93 26.31 -0.79 11.80
N GLY A 94 25.65 0.39 11.70
CA GLY A 94 26.31 1.63 11.31
C GLY A 94 26.42 1.89 9.81
N LEU A 95 25.77 1.07 8.96
CA LEU A 95 25.80 1.28 7.51
C LEU A 95 25.04 2.55 7.09
N PHE A 96 23.98 2.92 7.83
CA PHE A 96 23.16 4.11 7.58
C PHE A 96 23.23 5.11 8.73
N PRO A 97 24.38 5.78 8.98
CA PRO A 97 24.58 6.58 10.19
C PRO A 97 23.63 7.79 10.27
N TYR A 98 23.29 8.40 9.14
CA TYR A 98 22.34 9.53 9.13
C TYR A 98 20.92 9.05 9.41
N SER A 99 20.47 7.97 8.75
CA SER A 99 19.16 7.38 9.00
C SER A 99 19.03 6.94 10.46
N LYS A 100 20.02 6.30 11.02
CA LYS A 100 20.05 5.92 12.44
C LYS A 100 19.93 7.13 13.36
N ARG A 101 20.67 8.21 13.07
CA ARG A 101 20.67 9.43 13.89
C ARG A 101 19.32 10.15 13.87
N TYR A 102 18.68 10.23 12.69
CA TYR A 102 17.47 11.05 12.52
C TYR A 102 16.18 10.26 12.66
N LEU A 103 16.15 8.98 12.32
CA LEU A 103 14.95 8.13 12.39
C LEU A 103 14.93 7.25 13.64
N GLY A 104 16.08 6.83 14.14
CA GLY A 104 16.21 5.89 15.25
C GLY A 104 15.80 4.49 14.88
N THR A 105 14.51 4.28 14.56
CA THR A 105 13.91 3.02 14.14
C THR A 105 13.12 3.17 12.85
N LEU A 106 12.67 2.05 12.26
CA LEU A 106 11.81 2.02 11.08
C LEU A 106 10.33 1.72 11.43
N ASP A 107 9.96 1.79 12.71
CA ASP A 107 8.63 1.39 13.18
C ASP A 107 7.51 2.23 12.57
N ASN A 108 7.79 3.50 12.26
CA ASN A 108 6.84 4.42 11.64
C ASN A 108 6.93 4.44 10.10
N HIS A 109 7.61 3.45 9.50
CA HIS A 109 7.73 3.35 8.05
C HIS A 109 6.72 2.35 7.49
N PHE A 110 6.08 2.74 6.38
CA PHE A 110 5.07 1.91 5.74
C PHE A 110 5.69 0.83 4.86
N SER A 111 5.15 -0.38 4.96
CA SER A 111 5.23 -1.43 3.95
C SER A 111 4.10 -1.20 2.96
N THR A 112 4.40 -0.91 1.69
CA THR A 112 3.40 -0.51 0.72
C THR A 112 3.08 -1.64 -0.25
N ILE A 113 1.80 -1.96 -0.38
CA ILE A 113 1.27 -2.81 -1.45
C ILE A 113 0.64 -1.89 -2.50
N GLY A 114 1.15 -1.98 -3.72
CA GLY A 114 0.63 -1.23 -4.86
C GLY A 114 -0.29 -2.08 -5.72
N VAL A 115 -1.20 -1.44 -6.43
CA VAL A 115 -2.01 -2.05 -7.49
C VAL A 115 -1.93 -1.20 -8.75
N ASN A 116 -1.82 -1.82 -9.92
CA ASN A 116 -1.92 -1.14 -11.21
C ASN A 116 -2.74 -1.96 -12.21
N GLY A 117 -3.23 -1.30 -13.26
CA GLY A 117 -3.95 -1.96 -14.33
C GLY A 117 -5.34 -2.45 -13.93
N MET A 118 -6.07 -1.72 -13.09
CA MET A 118 -7.42 -2.10 -12.65
C MET A 118 -8.43 -2.10 -13.80
N ASN A 119 -8.36 -1.13 -14.70
CA ASN A 119 -9.21 -1.10 -15.89
C ASN A 119 -8.92 -2.29 -16.82
N GLU A 120 -7.65 -2.57 -17.05
CA GLU A 120 -7.19 -3.71 -17.83
C GLU A 120 -7.57 -5.04 -17.17
N MET A 121 -7.57 -5.09 -15.84
CA MET A 121 -8.06 -6.25 -15.09
C MET A 121 -9.54 -6.51 -15.43
N VAL A 122 -10.38 -5.49 -15.35
CA VAL A 122 -11.82 -5.63 -15.65
C VAL A 122 -12.04 -6.07 -17.09
N ARG A 123 -11.37 -5.44 -18.05
CA ARG A 123 -11.47 -5.79 -19.45
C ARG A 123 -11.02 -7.22 -19.73
N ASN A 124 -9.87 -7.62 -19.19
CA ASN A 124 -9.37 -8.97 -19.35
C ASN A 124 -10.25 -10.00 -18.65
N PHE A 125 -10.76 -9.71 -17.47
CA PHE A 125 -11.66 -10.57 -16.71
C PHE A 125 -12.98 -10.80 -17.45
N SER A 126 -13.53 -9.76 -18.08
CA SER A 126 -14.78 -9.82 -18.81
C SER A 126 -14.66 -10.22 -20.28
N ASP A 127 -13.45 -10.50 -20.76
CA ASP A 127 -13.14 -10.73 -22.19
C ASP A 127 -13.59 -9.54 -23.07
N ASP A 128 -13.25 -8.31 -22.62
CA ASP A 128 -13.63 -7.03 -23.23
C ASP A 128 -15.15 -6.74 -23.29
N ALA A 129 -15.98 -7.48 -22.55
CA ALA A 129 -17.43 -7.26 -22.54
C ALA A 129 -17.82 -5.96 -21.81
N TYR A 130 -17.01 -5.51 -20.84
CA TYR A 130 -17.18 -4.25 -20.11
C TYR A 130 -15.85 -3.78 -19.51
N ASP A 131 -15.79 -2.51 -19.17
CA ASP A 131 -14.64 -1.86 -18.54
C ASP A 131 -15.02 -1.19 -17.21
N LEU A 132 -14.13 -0.37 -16.64
CA LEU A 132 -14.33 0.29 -15.35
C LEU A 132 -15.47 1.33 -15.37
N THR A 133 -15.90 1.83 -16.55
CA THR A 133 -17.01 2.79 -16.66
C THR A 133 -18.37 2.11 -16.60
N ASP A 134 -18.44 0.80 -16.81
CA ASP A 134 -19.65 -0.01 -16.62
C ASP A 134 -19.86 -0.28 -15.13
N PRO A 135 -21.09 -0.19 -14.59
CA PRO A 135 -21.38 -0.49 -13.18
C PRO A 135 -20.85 -1.86 -12.71
N ARG A 136 -20.90 -2.88 -13.56
CA ARG A 136 -20.38 -4.22 -13.24
C ARG A 136 -18.87 -4.21 -13.02
N GLY A 137 -18.14 -3.48 -13.88
CA GLY A 137 -16.70 -3.32 -13.76
C GLY A 137 -16.31 -2.51 -12.52
N PHE A 138 -17.05 -1.42 -12.25
CA PHE A 138 -16.87 -0.61 -11.06
C PHE A 138 -17.08 -1.44 -9.79
N ASP A 139 -18.20 -2.16 -9.69
CA ASP A 139 -18.51 -3.00 -8.52
C ASP A 139 -17.47 -4.10 -8.30
N LEU A 140 -16.97 -4.72 -9.37
CA LEU A 140 -15.87 -5.68 -9.28
C LEU A 140 -14.61 -5.02 -8.70
N CYS A 141 -14.22 -3.85 -9.18
CA CYS A 141 -13.07 -3.13 -8.66
C CYS A 141 -13.23 -2.77 -7.18
N VAL A 142 -14.40 -2.31 -6.77
CA VAL A 142 -14.68 -1.98 -5.36
C VAL A 142 -14.49 -3.22 -4.48
N ARG A 143 -15.08 -4.35 -4.84
CA ARG A 143 -14.92 -5.61 -4.07
C ARG A 143 -13.45 -6.05 -3.97
N ILE A 144 -12.71 -5.98 -5.08
CA ILE A 144 -11.28 -6.33 -5.09
C ILE A 144 -10.47 -5.39 -4.20
N LEU A 145 -10.69 -4.08 -4.29
CA LEU A 145 -9.96 -3.10 -3.47
C LEU A 145 -10.33 -3.20 -1.99
N ASP A 146 -11.59 -3.46 -1.67
CA ASP A 146 -12.01 -3.69 -0.29
C ASP A 146 -11.34 -4.94 0.28
N ARG A 147 -11.25 -6.02 -0.50
CA ARG A 147 -10.49 -7.22 -0.08
C ARG A 147 -9.02 -6.92 0.17
N VAL A 148 -8.36 -6.15 -0.70
CA VAL A 148 -6.97 -5.73 -0.47
C VAL A 148 -6.84 -4.94 0.83
N ARG A 149 -7.77 -4.02 1.11
CA ARG A 149 -7.77 -3.23 2.36
C ARG A 149 -7.94 -4.11 3.60
N GLU A 150 -8.86 -5.09 3.57
CA GLU A 150 -9.00 -6.08 4.63
C GLU A 150 -7.68 -6.81 4.90
N ARG A 151 -7.01 -7.28 3.84
CA ARG A 151 -5.69 -7.92 3.95
C ARG A 151 -4.64 -7.00 4.57
N MET A 152 -4.65 -5.70 4.25
CA MET A 152 -3.73 -4.74 4.88
C MET A 152 -3.97 -4.64 6.40
N VAL A 153 -5.22 -4.64 6.84
CA VAL A 153 -5.56 -4.63 8.27
C VAL A 153 -5.08 -5.91 8.96
N GLU A 154 -5.37 -7.08 8.37
CA GLU A 154 -4.89 -8.38 8.89
C GLU A 154 -3.36 -8.42 9.01
N LEU A 155 -2.63 -7.93 8.02
CA LEU A 155 -1.17 -7.86 8.04
C LEU A 155 -0.63 -6.89 9.11
N GLN A 156 -1.28 -5.74 9.30
CA GLN A 156 -0.94 -4.81 10.37
C GLN A 156 -1.12 -5.42 11.76
N GLU A 157 -2.21 -6.16 11.96
CA GLU A 157 -2.48 -6.86 13.22
C GLU A 157 -1.48 -7.99 13.47
N ALA A 158 -1.14 -8.74 12.44
CA ALA A 158 -0.23 -9.88 12.53
C ALA A 158 1.23 -9.47 12.76
N THR A 159 1.70 -8.40 12.11
CA THR A 159 3.12 -7.98 12.15
C THR A 159 3.39 -6.86 13.15
N GLY A 160 2.39 -6.07 13.51
CA GLY A 160 2.55 -4.84 14.28
C GLY A 160 3.12 -3.67 13.46
N HIS A 161 3.43 -3.86 12.18
CA HIS A 161 3.97 -2.85 11.29
C HIS A 161 2.86 -2.13 10.51
N MET A 162 3.19 -0.96 9.96
CA MET A 162 2.24 -0.19 9.17
C MET A 162 2.24 -0.63 7.71
N TYR A 163 1.05 -0.90 7.18
CA TYR A 163 0.81 -1.19 5.78
C TYR A 163 -0.08 -0.14 5.15
N ASN A 164 0.12 0.15 3.88
CA ASN A 164 -0.78 0.98 3.10
C ASN A 164 -0.95 0.45 1.68
N LEU A 165 -2.11 0.77 1.09
CA LEU A 165 -2.44 0.48 -0.29
C LEU A 165 -2.14 1.70 -1.16
N GLU A 166 -1.58 1.46 -2.34
CA GLU A 166 -1.26 2.48 -3.33
C GLU A 166 -1.82 2.15 -4.71
N ALA A 167 -2.39 3.15 -5.36
CA ALA A 167 -2.55 3.11 -6.81
C ALA A 167 -1.19 3.49 -7.44
N THR A 168 -0.47 2.50 -7.96
CA THR A 168 0.82 2.73 -8.59
C THR A 168 0.61 3.25 -10.01
N PRO A 169 1.22 4.39 -10.39
CA PRO A 169 1.09 4.94 -11.73
C PRO A 169 1.73 4.07 -12.81
#